data_b70b38082ea108f0f0fa518f64e91ffc
#
_entry.id   b70b38082ea108f0f0fa518f64e91ffc
#
_cell.length_a   1.000
_cell.length_b   1.000
_cell.length_c   1.000
_cell.angle_alpha   90.00
_cell.angle_beta   90.00
_cell.angle_gamma   90.00
#
_symmetry.space_group_name_H-M   'P 1'
#
loop_
_entity.id
_entity.type
_entity.pdbx_description
1 polymer ?
#
loop_
_entity_poly.entity_id
_entity_poly.type
_entity_poly.pdbx_seq_one_letter_code
_entity_poly.pdbx_strand_id
1 'polypeptide(L)'
;ICTMKYIFLNITFLFLIFSACNSVDPTPEPDDPLDIQANLLNGTWVLKDASSAVKDSNVISEFKDLTLTISGATKSGGNYATTNSIDSDVWPNSGSWQFQNNDKSKVLRNDNVVISISVTQTTLRTSFTVVGGLKEGNWIFDFIKQ
;
A
#
# COMPACT_ATOMS: atom_id res chain seq x y z
N ILE A 1 -54.23 63.81 49.98
CA ILE A 1 -52.98 63.94 49.22
C ILE A 1 -52.49 62.53 48.91
N CYS A 2 -52.67 62.13 47.66
CA CYS A 2 -52.43 60.77 47.23
C CYS A 2 -51.13 60.78 46.43
N THR A 3 -50.11 60.07 46.93
CA THR A 3 -48.85 59.96 46.22
C THR A 3 -48.84 58.60 45.52
N MET A 4 -48.84 58.67 44.21
CA MET A 4 -48.81 57.53 43.30
C MET A 4 -47.37 57.06 43.13
N LYS A 5 -47.02 55.83 43.58
CA LYS A 5 -45.74 55.20 43.34
C LYS A 5 -45.79 54.46 42.05
N TYR A 6 -45.02 54.89 41.08
CA TYR A 6 -44.76 54.12 39.83
C TYR A 6 -43.83 52.97 40.10
N ILE A 7 -44.28 51.73 39.89
CA ILE A 7 -43.46 50.54 39.88
C ILE A 7 -42.95 50.35 38.44
N PHE A 8 -41.68 50.59 38.21
CA PHE A 8 -41.01 50.24 36.93
C PHE A 8 -40.78 48.69 36.93
N LEU A 9 -41.52 48.02 36.09
CA LEU A 9 -41.31 46.61 35.80
C LEU A 9 -40.23 46.49 34.73
N ASN A 10 -38.97 46.15 35.16
CA ASN A 10 -37.87 45.87 34.25
C ASN A 10 -38.07 44.46 33.66
N ILE A 11 -38.55 44.38 32.43
CA ILE A 11 -38.57 43.13 31.66
C ILE A 11 -37.17 42.99 31.03
N THR A 12 -36.31 42.24 31.66
CA THR A 12 -35.03 41.80 31.08
C THR A 12 -35.33 40.73 30.04
N PHE A 13 -35.30 41.09 28.76
CA PHE A 13 -35.42 40.17 27.64
C PHE A 13 -34.11 39.43 27.48
N LEU A 14 -34.05 38.21 28.01
CA LEU A 14 -32.89 37.32 27.87
C LEU A 14 -32.86 36.74 26.45
N PHE A 15 -32.00 37.31 25.59
CA PHE A 15 -31.73 36.81 24.26
C PHE A 15 -30.86 35.53 24.38
N LEU A 16 -31.51 34.36 24.30
CA LEU A 16 -30.80 33.07 24.15
C LEU A 16 -30.29 33.00 22.71
N ILE A 17 -29.02 33.31 22.53
CA ILE A 17 -28.34 33.08 21.26
C ILE A 17 -28.01 31.57 21.21
N PHE A 18 -28.85 30.81 20.50
CA PHE A 18 -28.50 29.45 20.08
C PHE A 18 -27.37 29.55 19.05
N SER A 19 -26.13 29.45 19.49
CA SER A 19 -24.99 29.12 18.62
C SER A 19 -25.18 27.72 18.10
N ALA A 20 -25.84 27.58 16.96
CA ALA A 20 -25.79 26.32 16.19
C ALA A 20 -24.35 26.12 15.74
N CYS A 21 -23.60 25.31 16.48
CA CYS A 21 -22.38 24.70 15.97
C CYS A 21 -22.80 23.78 14.83
N ASN A 22 -22.70 24.26 13.60
CA ASN A 22 -22.66 23.39 12.44
C ASN A 22 -21.30 22.65 12.52
N SER A 23 -21.27 21.50 13.18
CA SER A 23 -20.21 20.53 12.95
C SER A 23 -20.37 20.02 11.53
N VAL A 24 -19.65 20.66 10.61
CA VAL A 24 -19.41 20.07 9.30
C VAL A 24 -18.60 18.83 9.57
N ASP A 25 -19.21 17.64 9.44
CA ASP A 25 -18.47 16.39 9.44
C ASP A 25 -17.36 16.54 8.40
N PRO A 26 -16.06 16.32 8.77
CA PRO A 26 -15.00 16.41 7.80
C PRO A 26 -15.27 15.38 6.70
N THR A 27 -15.42 15.85 5.47
CA THR A 27 -15.48 14.96 4.32
C THR A 27 -14.26 14.03 4.40
N PRO A 28 -14.41 12.70 4.35
CA PRO A 28 -13.26 11.80 4.38
C PRO A 28 -12.27 12.22 3.30
N GLU A 29 -11.04 12.47 3.70
CA GLU A 29 -9.97 12.72 2.74
C GLU A 29 -9.80 11.46 1.88
N PRO A 30 -9.69 11.57 0.53
CA PRO A 30 -9.49 10.40 -0.31
C PRO A 30 -8.20 9.69 0.06
N ASP A 31 -8.25 8.36 0.14
CA ASP A 31 -7.09 7.53 0.46
C ASP A 31 -5.91 7.83 -0.47
N ASP A 32 -4.72 7.91 0.09
CA ASP A 32 -3.49 8.07 -0.68
C ASP A 32 -3.31 6.88 -1.65
N PRO A 33 -3.11 7.12 -2.95
CA PRO A 33 -2.94 6.04 -3.93
C PRO A 33 -1.82 5.05 -3.61
N LEU A 34 -0.78 5.49 -2.88
CA LEU A 34 0.30 4.62 -2.44
C LEU A 34 -0.15 3.73 -1.26
N ASP A 35 -0.98 4.23 -0.34
CA ASP A 35 -1.54 3.41 0.73
C ASP A 35 -2.50 2.35 0.18
N ILE A 36 -3.33 2.70 -0.80
CA ILE A 36 -4.17 1.73 -1.51
C ILE A 36 -3.31 0.63 -2.15
N GLN A 37 -2.26 1.02 -2.86
CA GLN A 37 -1.35 0.08 -3.52
C GLN A 37 -0.61 -0.81 -2.50
N ALA A 38 -0.13 -0.23 -1.39
CA ALA A 38 0.52 -0.95 -0.31
C ALA A 38 -0.40 -2.00 0.32
N ASN A 39 -1.66 -1.64 0.56
CA ASN A 39 -2.66 -2.55 1.09
C ASN A 39 -2.92 -3.75 0.16
N LEU A 40 -2.94 -3.54 -1.15
CA LEU A 40 -3.06 -4.62 -2.13
C LEU A 40 -1.86 -5.57 -2.08
N LEU A 41 -0.65 -5.03 -1.89
CA LEU A 41 0.58 -5.82 -1.82
C LEU A 41 0.66 -6.72 -0.59
N ASN A 42 0.12 -6.31 0.57
CA ASN A 42 0.17 -7.12 1.80
C ASN A 42 -0.46 -8.49 1.60
N GLY A 43 0.25 -9.53 2.00
CA GLY A 43 -0.22 -10.91 1.99
C GLY A 43 0.81 -11.90 1.47
N THR A 44 0.37 -13.13 1.29
CA THR A 44 1.17 -14.23 0.76
C THR A 44 0.81 -14.47 -0.70
N TRP A 45 1.81 -14.56 -1.53
CA TRP A 45 1.74 -14.70 -2.97
C TRP A 45 2.45 -15.97 -3.39
N VAL A 46 1.80 -16.84 -4.15
CA VAL A 46 2.38 -18.04 -4.71
C VAL A 46 2.40 -17.94 -6.23
N LEU A 47 3.37 -18.57 -6.89
CA LEU A 47 3.36 -18.58 -8.34
C LEU A 47 2.05 -19.18 -8.87
N LYS A 48 1.50 -18.54 -9.89
CA LYS A 48 0.23 -18.95 -10.51
C LYS A 48 0.31 -20.38 -11.04
N ASP A 49 1.42 -20.73 -11.67
CA ASP A 49 1.73 -22.06 -12.22
C ASP A 49 3.24 -22.19 -12.50
N ALA A 50 3.67 -23.38 -12.92
CA ALA A 50 5.07 -23.68 -13.21
C ALA A 50 5.66 -22.88 -14.40
N SER A 51 4.84 -22.25 -15.22
CA SER A 51 5.27 -21.40 -16.35
C SER A 51 5.33 -19.92 -15.99
N SER A 52 5.00 -19.56 -14.77
CA SER A 52 4.83 -18.17 -14.33
C SER A 52 6.13 -17.49 -13.86
N ALA A 53 7.26 -18.18 -13.86
CA ALA A 53 8.59 -17.60 -13.71
C ALA A 53 9.29 -17.62 -15.07
N VAL A 54 9.64 -16.44 -15.59
CA VAL A 54 10.21 -16.30 -16.93
C VAL A 54 11.47 -15.45 -16.86
N LYS A 55 12.54 -15.91 -17.54
CA LYS A 55 13.79 -15.19 -17.75
C LYS A 55 14.04 -15.03 -19.25
N ASP A 56 14.16 -13.80 -19.74
CA ASP A 56 14.45 -13.51 -21.16
C ASP A 56 13.57 -14.33 -22.13
N SER A 57 12.25 -14.38 -21.84
CA SER A 57 11.22 -15.16 -22.56
C SER A 57 11.29 -16.68 -22.40
N ASN A 58 12.19 -17.21 -21.57
CA ASN A 58 12.29 -18.64 -21.28
C ASN A 58 11.65 -18.96 -19.92
N VAL A 59 10.82 -19.99 -19.88
CA VAL A 59 10.22 -20.46 -18.62
C VAL A 59 11.28 -21.12 -17.73
N ILE A 60 11.29 -20.74 -16.46
CA ILE A 60 12.17 -21.29 -15.42
C ILE A 60 11.33 -22.02 -14.39
N SER A 61 11.00 -23.26 -14.67
CA SER A 61 10.06 -24.06 -13.88
C SER A 61 10.57 -24.41 -12.48
N GLU A 62 11.85 -24.25 -12.21
CA GLU A 62 12.48 -24.50 -10.91
C GLU A 62 11.93 -23.58 -9.81
N PHE A 63 11.40 -22.41 -10.17
CA PHE A 63 10.74 -21.50 -9.21
C PHE A 63 9.30 -21.88 -8.87
N LYS A 64 8.75 -22.97 -9.40
CA LYS A 64 7.31 -23.34 -9.29
C LYS A 64 6.73 -23.30 -7.88
N ASP A 65 7.54 -23.52 -6.86
CA ASP A 65 7.13 -23.53 -5.44
C ASP A 65 7.48 -22.25 -4.70
N LEU A 66 7.95 -21.21 -5.42
CA LEU A 66 8.29 -19.92 -4.83
C LEU A 66 7.07 -19.28 -4.15
N THR A 67 7.24 -18.89 -2.91
CA THR A 67 6.28 -18.10 -2.17
C THR A 67 6.90 -16.76 -1.80
N LEU A 68 6.17 -15.67 -2.01
CA LEU A 68 6.54 -14.31 -1.64
C LEU A 68 5.53 -13.79 -0.61
N THR A 69 5.99 -13.48 0.59
CA THR A 69 5.16 -12.84 1.62
C THR A 69 5.55 -11.37 1.75
N ILE A 70 4.58 -10.47 1.58
CA ILE A 70 4.76 -9.03 1.77
C ILE A 70 4.00 -8.64 3.04
N SER A 71 4.66 -7.92 3.94
CA SER A 71 4.10 -7.55 5.25
C SER A 71 4.47 -6.12 5.66
N GLY A 72 3.59 -5.52 6.47
CA GLY A 72 3.79 -4.17 6.99
C GLY A 72 3.87 -3.10 5.89
N ALA A 73 3.26 -3.35 4.73
CA ALA A 73 3.28 -2.42 3.62
C ALA A 73 2.45 -1.18 3.93
N THR A 74 3.06 -0.02 3.72
CA THR A 74 2.49 1.32 3.82
C THR A 74 2.98 2.13 2.62
N LYS A 75 2.50 3.35 2.44
CA LYS A 75 3.05 4.25 1.40
C LYS A 75 4.56 4.50 1.50
N SER A 76 5.16 4.26 2.66
CA SER A 76 6.60 4.40 2.87
C SER A 76 7.39 3.14 2.52
N GLY A 77 6.70 2.03 2.20
CA GLY A 77 7.32 0.73 1.91
C GLY A 77 6.89 -0.35 2.89
N GLY A 78 7.61 -1.47 2.88
CA GLY A 78 7.32 -2.64 3.71
C GLY A 78 8.46 -3.65 3.71
N ASN A 79 8.15 -4.85 4.20
CA ASN A 79 9.07 -5.97 4.22
C ASN A 79 8.59 -7.07 3.28
N TYR A 80 9.52 -7.90 2.84
CA TYR A 80 9.22 -9.13 2.13
C TYR A 80 10.03 -10.30 2.67
N ALA A 81 9.50 -11.48 2.49
CA ALA A 81 10.20 -12.74 2.71
C ALA A 81 9.83 -13.73 1.60
N THR A 82 10.77 -14.59 1.22
CA THR A 82 10.52 -15.66 0.26
C THR A 82 10.77 -17.02 0.88
N THR A 83 10.05 -18.02 0.44
CA THR A 83 10.34 -19.42 0.68
C THR A 83 10.45 -20.14 -0.66
N ASN A 84 11.25 -21.22 -0.68
CA ASN A 84 11.54 -21.98 -1.90
C ASN A 84 12.11 -21.14 -3.04
N SER A 85 12.78 -20.03 -2.72
CA SER A 85 13.60 -19.31 -3.69
C SER A 85 14.83 -20.17 -3.98
N ILE A 86 15.04 -20.48 -5.25
CA ILE A 86 16.17 -21.30 -5.69
C ILE A 86 17.44 -20.47 -5.91
N ASP A 87 17.32 -19.14 -5.92
CA ASP A 87 18.42 -18.25 -6.18
C ASP A 87 18.23 -16.88 -5.50
N SER A 88 19.16 -16.55 -4.61
CA SER A 88 19.10 -15.31 -3.83
C SER A 88 19.45 -14.05 -4.65
N ASP A 89 20.10 -14.18 -5.81
CA ASP A 89 20.36 -13.05 -6.70
C ASP A 89 19.06 -12.60 -7.40
N VAL A 90 18.14 -13.54 -7.61
CA VAL A 90 16.82 -13.27 -8.18
C VAL A 90 15.83 -12.85 -7.10
N TRP A 91 15.62 -13.72 -6.10
CA TRP A 91 14.77 -13.47 -4.95
C TRP A 91 15.49 -13.77 -3.64
N PRO A 92 16.05 -12.76 -2.96
CA PRO A 92 16.62 -12.95 -1.62
C PRO A 92 15.58 -13.50 -0.63
N ASN A 93 16.04 -14.23 0.39
CA ASN A 93 15.16 -14.83 1.38
C ASN A 93 14.29 -13.83 2.14
N SER A 94 14.78 -12.60 2.32
CA SER A 94 14.03 -11.51 2.95
C SER A 94 14.69 -10.18 2.68
N GLY A 95 13.93 -9.11 2.90
CA GLY A 95 14.41 -7.74 2.79
C GLY A 95 13.30 -6.74 3.00
N SER A 96 13.61 -5.48 2.69
CA SER A 96 12.67 -4.38 2.69
C SER A 96 12.56 -3.77 1.29
N TRP A 97 11.51 -3.02 1.09
CA TRP A 97 11.26 -2.30 -0.14
C TRP A 97 10.58 -0.96 0.15
N GLN A 98 10.65 -0.03 -0.79
CA GLN A 98 9.92 1.23 -0.77
C GLN A 98 9.41 1.55 -2.18
N PHE A 99 8.37 2.38 -2.29
CA PHE A 99 7.98 2.89 -3.60
C PHE A 99 9.06 3.79 -4.17
N GLN A 100 9.43 3.56 -5.43
CA GLN A 100 10.45 4.36 -6.10
C GLN A 100 9.83 5.68 -6.62
N ASN A 101 10.35 6.82 -6.15
CA ASN A 101 9.92 8.15 -6.59
C ASN A 101 8.40 8.39 -6.47
N ASN A 102 7.76 7.81 -5.44
CA ASN A 102 6.31 7.84 -5.26
C ASN A 102 5.51 7.25 -6.45
N ASP A 103 6.13 6.40 -7.25
CA ASP A 103 5.46 5.67 -8.33
C ASP A 103 4.88 4.36 -7.79
N LYS A 104 3.54 4.27 -7.75
CA LYS A 104 2.83 3.07 -7.28
C LYS A 104 3.09 1.82 -8.11
N SER A 105 3.64 1.96 -9.31
CA SER A 105 3.96 0.85 -10.21
C SER A 105 5.40 0.35 -10.08
N LYS A 106 6.21 0.98 -9.21
CA LYS A 106 7.63 0.63 -9.03
C LYS A 106 8.02 0.59 -7.57
N VAL A 107 8.70 -0.46 -7.19
CA VAL A 107 9.32 -0.59 -5.87
C VAL A 107 10.82 -0.74 -6.00
N LEU A 108 11.54 -0.13 -5.07
CA LEU A 108 12.98 -0.27 -4.92
C LEU A 108 13.23 -1.24 -3.76
N ARG A 109 13.83 -2.37 -4.06
CA ARG A 109 14.27 -3.38 -3.08
C ARG A 109 15.56 -2.91 -2.39
N ASN A 110 15.82 -3.33 -1.16
CA ASN A 110 16.97 -2.89 -0.36
C ASN A 110 18.37 -3.26 -0.95
N ASP A 111 18.41 -4.13 -1.95
CA ASP A 111 19.60 -4.45 -2.75
C ASP A 111 19.73 -3.60 -4.03
N ASN A 112 18.97 -2.51 -4.12
CA ASN A 112 18.91 -1.56 -5.23
C ASN A 112 18.29 -2.10 -6.53
N VAL A 113 17.61 -3.25 -6.49
CA VAL A 113 16.85 -3.75 -7.63
C VAL A 113 15.51 -3.00 -7.71
N VAL A 114 15.26 -2.38 -8.87
CA VAL A 114 13.96 -1.77 -9.17
C VAL A 114 13.05 -2.83 -9.75
N ILE A 115 11.88 -3.02 -9.12
CA ILE A 115 10.87 -3.98 -9.55
C ILE A 115 9.65 -3.19 -10.05
N SER A 116 9.27 -3.39 -11.30
CA SER A 116 7.97 -2.96 -11.80
C SER A 116 6.90 -3.92 -11.30
N ILE A 117 5.81 -3.37 -10.78
CA ILE A 117 4.71 -4.15 -10.19
C ILE A 117 3.37 -3.80 -10.84
N SER A 118 2.53 -4.82 -10.96
CA SER A 118 1.10 -4.66 -11.24
C SER A 118 0.35 -5.58 -10.29
N VAL A 119 -0.47 -5.00 -9.40
CA VAL A 119 -1.18 -5.74 -8.35
C VAL A 119 -2.67 -5.47 -8.39
N THR A 120 -3.44 -6.51 -8.14
CA THR A 120 -4.89 -6.50 -7.89
C THR A 120 -5.16 -7.18 -6.53
N GLN A 121 -6.41 -7.36 -6.18
CA GLN A 121 -6.78 -8.11 -4.96
C GLN A 121 -6.31 -9.56 -4.98
N THR A 122 -6.12 -10.16 -6.17
CA THR A 122 -5.86 -11.60 -6.33
C THR A 122 -4.61 -11.92 -7.15
N THR A 123 -4.04 -10.97 -7.86
CA THR A 123 -2.89 -11.19 -8.73
C THR A 123 -1.79 -10.17 -8.49
N LEU A 124 -0.54 -10.60 -8.63
CA LEU A 124 0.64 -9.75 -8.59
C LEU A 124 1.58 -10.18 -9.71
N ARG A 125 1.90 -9.24 -10.62
CA ARG A 125 3.01 -9.40 -11.56
C ARG A 125 4.18 -8.56 -11.10
N THR A 126 5.38 -9.13 -11.11
CA THR A 126 6.64 -8.43 -10.88
C THR A 126 7.54 -8.60 -12.10
N SER A 127 8.27 -7.54 -12.46
CA SER A 127 9.31 -7.62 -13.50
C SER A 127 10.51 -6.76 -13.11
N PHE A 128 11.71 -7.31 -13.28
CA PHE A 128 12.98 -6.67 -12.94
C PHE A 128 14.14 -7.27 -13.71
N THR A 129 15.26 -6.57 -13.69
CA THR A 129 16.51 -7.02 -14.30
C THR A 129 17.52 -7.36 -13.20
N VAL A 130 18.11 -8.53 -13.29
CA VAL A 130 19.29 -8.92 -12.51
C VAL A 130 20.51 -8.58 -13.36
N VAL A 131 21.48 -7.86 -12.77
CA VAL A 131 22.69 -7.42 -13.44
C VAL A 131 23.88 -8.21 -12.89
N GLY A 132 24.63 -8.84 -13.81
CA GLY A 132 25.81 -9.63 -13.46
C GLY A 132 25.49 -11.03 -12.91
N GLY A 133 26.49 -11.90 -12.99
CA GLY A 133 26.37 -13.29 -12.50
C GLY A 133 25.64 -14.24 -13.47
N LEU A 134 25.42 -15.46 -12.99
CA LEU A 134 24.79 -16.52 -13.78
C LEU A 134 23.30 -16.31 -14.04
N LYS A 135 22.67 -15.46 -13.25
CA LYS A 135 21.23 -15.18 -13.32
C LYS A 135 20.92 -13.83 -13.98
N GLU A 136 21.93 -13.18 -14.55
CA GLU A 136 21.72 -11.93 -15.32
C GLU A 136 20.64 -12.12 -16.37
N GLY A 137 19.74 -11.12 -16.47
CA GLY A 137 18.63 -11.12 -17.43
C GLY A 137 17.39 -10.44 -16.89
N ASN A 138 16.37 -10.41 -17.72
CA ASN A 138 15.07 -9.83 -17.41
C ASN A 138 14.14 -10.92 -16.86
N TRP A 139 13.64 -10.70 -15.66
CA TRP A 139 12.79 -11.64 -14.95
C TRP A 139 11.37 -11.14 -14.85
N ILE A 140 10.41 -12.06 -15.00
CA ILE A 140 8.99 -11.83 -14.80
C ILE A 140 8.44 -12.96 -13.93
N PHE A 141 7.64 -12.59 -12.93
CA PHE A 141 6.94 -13.55 -12.09
C PHE A 141 5.46 -13.15 -12.01
N ASP A 142 4.59 -14.11 -12.27
CA ASP A 142 3.14 -13.98 -12.11
C ASP A 142 2.69 -14.77 -10.88
N PHE A 143 2.14 -14.08 -9.91
CA PHE A 143 1.66 -14.65 -8.65
C PHE A 143 0.14 -14.52 -8.52
N ILE A 144 -0.42 -15.41 -7.72
CA ILE A 144 -1.78 -15.31 -7.20
C ILE A 144 -1.75 -15.21 -5.67
N LYS A 145 -2.72 -14.52 -5.10
CA LYS A 145 -2.85 -14.37 -3.65
C LYS A 145 -3.34 -15.68 -3.04
N GLN A 146 -2.71 -16.11 -1.94
CA GLN A 146 -3.09 -17.29 -1.18
C GLN A 146 -4.19 -16.95 -0.16
#